data_b5c7417f67c69a2216561e409dced96d
#
_entry.id   b5c7417f67c69a2216561e409dced96d
#
_cell.length_a   1.000
_cell.length_b   1.000
_cell.length_c   1.000
_cell.angle_alpha   90.00
_cell.angle_beta   90.00
_cell.angle_gamma   90.00
#
_symmetry.space_group_name_H-M   'P 1'
#
loop_
_entity.id
_entity.type
_entity.pdbx_description
1 polymer ?
#
loop_
_entity_poly.entity_id
_entity_poly.type
_entity_poly.pdbx_seq_one_letter_code
_entity_poly.pdbx_strand_id
1 'polypeptide(L)'
;MRFVHFLAASAVALVSGPLLAKTARPAAADQGAVVAAKLDAAIAGGHRSDANRARDPYRNPKETLLFFGLQPQQTVVEISPSAGWYTEILAPVVRERGLYIAAHNNPGGSPGGQKQRAAFKDMLGAKPEVFGKVAVSSFGKGIAGNIAAPGSADMVLTFRNVHNWIGAGFADEAFRSFYSALKPGGVLGVVEHRMPEDRQDSEMARNSGYVKTSEVVKLAEAAGFRLDASSEVNANPKDTADYPKGVWTLPPNFRLGDTDRAKYAAIGESDRMTLRFVKPAK
;
A
#
# COMPACT_ATOMS: atom_id res chain seq x y z
N MET A 1 25.24 -68.10 59.65
CA MET A 1 24.41 -66.94 59.17
C MET A 1 25.08 -66.42 57.92
N ARG A 2 24.40 -66.65 56.76
CA ARG A 2 24.88 -66.16 55.45
C ARG A 2 23.92 -65.05 55.01
N PHE A 3 24.42 -63.83 54.84
CA PHE A 3 23.67 -62.69 54.31
C PHE A 3 23.72 -62.74 52.77
N VAL A 4 22.56 -62.77 52.13
CA VAL A 4 22.40 -62.69 50.70
C VAL A 4 22.09 -61.23 50.37
N HIS A 5 22.95 -60.58 49.54
CA HIS A 5 22.72 -59.24 49.02
C HIS A 5 21.96 -59.35 47.70
N PHE A 6 20.77 -58.75 47.63
CA PHE A 6 20.05 -58.54 46.38
C PHE A 6 20.48 -57.21 45.74
N LEU A 7 21.09 -57.29 44.56
CA LEU A 7 21.30 -56.12 43.69
C LEU A 7 20.03 -55.90 42.87
N ALA A 8 19.39 -54.71 43.05
CA ALA A 8 18.33 -54.24 42.20
C ALA A 8 18.91 -53.46 41.02
N ALA A 9 18.76 -53.96 39.81
CA ALA A 9 19.10 -53.27 38.58
C ALA A 9 17.94 -52.35 38.17
N SER A 10 18.15 -51.01 38.21
CA SER A 10 17.19 -50.02 37.70
C SER A 10 17.42 -49.81 36.20
N ALA A 11 16.42 -50.21 35.39
CA ALA A 11 16.41 -49.94 33.96
C ALA A 11 15.91 -48.46 33.73
N VAL A 12 16.77 -47.61 33.20
CA VAL A 12 16.38 -46.27 32.74
C VAL A 12 15.84 -46.38 31.32
N ALA A 13 14.54 -46.20 31.17
CA ALA A 13 13.89 -46.09 29.86
C ALA A 13 14.14 -44.69 29.25
N LEU A 14 14.94 -44.65 28.20
CA LEU A 14 15.09 -43.45 27.35
C LEU A 14 13.81 -43.25 26.53
N VAL A 15 13.00 -42.27 26.90
CA VAL A 15 11.85 -41.83 26.12
C VAL A 15 12.38 -40.88 25.01
N SER A 16 12.47 -41.40 23.78
CA SER A 16 12.76 -40.59 22.58
C SER A 16 11.51 -39.83 22.20
N GLY A 17 11.42 -38.56 22.59
CA GLY A 17 10.35 -37.68 22.14
C GLY A 17 10.50 -37.38 20.63
N PRO A 18 9.40 -37.15 19.87
CA PRO A 18 9.49 -36.82 18.45
C PRO A 18 10.22 -35.50 18.26
N LEU A 19 11.28 -35.52 17.45
CA LEU A 19 12.02 -34.36 16.99
C LEU A 19 11.06 -33.54 16.11
N LEU A 20 10.53 -32.43 16.63
CA LEU A 20 9.80 -31.45 15.82
C LEU A 20 10.77 -30.91 14.76
N ALA A 21 10.59 -31.38 13.52
CA ALA A 21 11.33 -30.87 12.37
C ALA A 21 11.03 -29.34 12.25
N LYS A 22 12.02 -28.51 12.57
CA LYS A 22 12.01 -27.09 12.25
C LYS A 22 11.88 -26.99 10.73
N THR A 23 10.68 -26.63 10.21
CA THR A 23 10.52 -26.30 8.79
C THR A 23 11.48 -25.19 8.45
N ALA A 24 12.46 -25.48 7.61
CA ALA A 24 13.46 -24.52 7.16
C ALA A 24 12.72 -23.33 6.50
N ARG A 25 13.11 -22.11 6.89
CA ARG A 25 12.60 -20.87 6.26
C ARG A 25 13.01 -20.91 4.78
N PRO A 26 12.09 -20.75 3.81
CA PRO A 26 12.43 -20.74 2.40
C PRO A 26 13.56 -19.75 2.10
N ALA A 27 14.44 -20.07 1.17
CA ALA A 27 15.49 -19.16 0.71
C ALA A 27 14.87 -17.86 0.16
N ALA A 28 15.61 -16.75 0.18
CA ALA A 28 15.09 -15.44 -0.24
C ALA A 28 14.55 -15.44 -1.70
N ALA A 29 15.16 -16.23 -2.60
CA ALA A 29 14.71 -16.44 -3.97
C ALA A 29 13.33 -17.12 -4.04
N ASP A 30 13.06 -18.11 -3.17
CA ASP A 30 11.77 -18.79 -3.08
C ASP A 30 10.66 -17.84 -2.56
N GLN A 31 11.00 -16.92 -1.66
CA GLN A 31 10.04 -15.94 -1.14
C GLN A 31 9.62 -14.93 -2.21
N GLY A 32 10.55 -14.48 -3.05
CA GLY A 32 10.27 -13.62 -4.19
C GLY A 32 9.31 -14.27 -5.20
N ALA A 33 9.54 -15.53 -5.54
CA ALA A 33 8.67 -16.30 -6.45
C ALA A 33 7.27 -16.50 -5.85
N VAL A 34 7.16 -16.77 -4.55
CA VAL A 34 5.87 -16.95 -3.86
C VAL A 34 5.04 -15.67 -3.88
N VAL A 35 5.63 -14.51 -3.57
CA VAL A 35 4.87 -13.25 -3.59
C VAL A 35 4.48 -12.87 -5.02
N ALA A 36 5.36 -13.08 -6.01
CA ALA A 36 5.05 -12.84 -7.42
C ALA A 36 3.85 -13.67 -7.89
N ALA A 37 3.82 -14.96 -7.57
CA ALA A 37 2.70 -15.85 -7.91
C ALA A 37 1.38 -15.44 -7.21
N LYS A 38 1.43 -15.00 -5.94
CA LYS A 38 0.25 -14.49 -5.24
C LYS A 38 -0.26 -13.19 -5.86
N LEU A 39 0.63 -12.31 -6.29
CA LEU A 39 0.27 -11.08 -7.01
C LEU A 39 -0.39 -11.40 -8.35
N ASP A 40 0.19 -12.31 -9.14
CA ASP A 40 -0.39 -12.75 -10.43
C ASP A 40 -1.80 -13.31 -10.23
N ALA A 41 -1.99 -14.18 -9.23
CA ALA A 41 -3.31 -14.74 -8.91
C ALA A 41 -4.32 -13.66 -8.46
N ALA A 42 -3.90 -12.69 -7.65
CA ALA A 42 -4.76 -11.61 -7.19
C ALA A 42 -5.14 -10.65 -8.34
N ILE A 43 -4.18 -10.31 -9.22
CA ILE A 43 -4.39 -9.43 -10.38
C ILE A 43 -5.33 -10.07 -11.39
N ALA A 44 -5.17 -11.37 -11.68
CA ALA A 44 -6.03 -12.12 -12.58
C ALA A 44 -7.37 -12.53 -11.96
N GLY A 45 -7.55 -12.33 -10.65
CA GLY A 45 -8.68 -12.86 -9.88
C GLY A 45 -10.04 -12.38 -10.38
N GLY A 46 -11.02 -13.30 -10.47
CA GLY A 46 -12.40 -13.01 -10.91
C GLY A 46 -13.20 -12.12 -9.96
N HIS A 47 -12.65 -11.79 -8.79
CA HIS A 47 -13.22 -10.80 -7.87
C HIS A 47 -13.00 -9.36 -8.33
N ARG A 48 -12.10 -9.08 -9.27
CA ARG A 48 -11.81 -7.77 -9.83
C ARG A 48 -12.74 -7.46 -11.00
N SER A 49 -13.20 -6.21 -11.10
CA SER A 49 -14.00 -5.77 -12.24
C SER A 49 -13.15 -5.58 -13.50
N ASP A 50 -13.78 -5.72 -14.69
CA ASP A 50 -13.09 -5.44 -15.96
C ASP A 50 -12.60 -3.99 -16.05
N ALA A 51 -13.37 -3.04 -15.51
CA ALA A 51 -12.99 -1.63 -15.44
C ALA A 51 -11.71 -1.42 -14.60
N ASN A 52 -11.52 -2.19 -13.52
CA ASN A 52 -10.31 -2.13 -12.73
C ASN A 52 -9.14 -2.82 -13.43
N ARG A 53 -9.36 -3.98 -14.06
CA ARG A 53 -8.34 -4.68 -14.86
C ARG A 53 -7.83 -3.86 -16.05
N ALA A 54 -8.71 -3.14 -16.74
CA ALA A 54 -8.34 -2.25 -17.86
C ALA A 54 -7.33 -1.16 -17.48
N ARG A 55 -7.15 -0.90 -16.17
CA ARG A 55 -6.19 0.10 -15.67
C ARG A 55 -4.83 -0.49 -15.28
N ASP A 56 -4.70 -1.82 -15.24
CA ASP A 56 -3.44 -2.48 -14.84
C ASP A 56 -2.24 -2.08 -15.72
N PRO A 57 -2.36 -1.94 -17.06
CA PRO A 57 -1.27 -1.51 -17.92
C PRO A 57 -0.73 -0.11 -17.63
N TYR A 58 -1.53 0.74 -16.96
CA TYR A 58 -1.13 2.10 -16.56
C TYR A 58 -0.64 2.17 -15.12
N ARG A 59 -0.82 1.12 -14.33
CA ARG A 59 -0.55 1.12 -12.89
C ARG A 59 0.48 0.09 -12.44
N ASN A 60 0.85 -0.82 -13.35
CA ASN A 60 1.89 -1.82 -13.15
C ASN A 60 1.87 -2.42 -11.72
N PRO A 61 0.71 -3.01 -11.28
CA PRO A 61 0.51 -3.34 -9.87
C PRO A 61 1.53 -4.34 -9.33
N LYS A 62 1.89 -5.35 -10.13
CA LYS A 62 2.85 -6.38 -9.72
C LYS A 62 4.23 -5.77 -9.46
N GLU A 63 4.75 -5.05 -10.44
CA GLU A 63 6.07 -4.43 -10.41
C GLU A 63 6.15 -3.38 -9.31
N THR A 64 5.09 -2.57 -9.14
CA THR A 64 4.99 -1.56 -8.09
C THR A 64 5.04 -2.19 -6.70
N LEU A 65 4.26 -3.24 -6.45
CA LEU A 65 4.19 -3.88 -5.14
C LEU A 65 5.43 -4.72 -4.83
N LEU A 66 6.06 -5.32 -5.84
CA LEU A 66 7.38 -5.97 -5.70
C LEU A 66 8.48 -4.95 -5.39
N PHE A 67 8.48 -3.79 -6.05
CA PHE A 67 9.41 -2.69 -5.77
C PHE A 67 9.30 -2.21 -4.32
N PHE A 68 8.08 -2.11 -3.77
CA PHE A 68 7.89 -1.78 -2.35
C PHE A 68 8.32 -2.89 -1.40
N GLY A 69 8.52 -4.11 -1.89
CA GLY A 69 8.94 -5.26 -1.07
C GLY A 69 7.77 -5.92 -0.34
N LEU A 70 6.57 -5.92 -0.93
CA LEU A 70 5.40 -6.59 -0.36
C LEU A 70 5.70 -8.06 -0.06
N GLN A 71 5.26 -8.52 1.12
CA GLN A 71 5.34 -9.92 1.53
C GLN A 71 4.00 -10.40 2.12
N PRO A 72 3.60 -11.66 1.90
CA PRO A 72 2.30 -12.18 2.31
C PRO A 72 2.04 -12.20 3.83
N GLN A 73 3.08 -12.10 4.65
CA GLN A 73 2.99 -12.13 6.12
C GLN A 73 2.97 -10.73 6.75
N GLN A 74 3.02 -9.67 5.97
CA GLN A 74 3.07 -8.30 6.47
C GLN A 74 1.73 -7.79 6.95
N THR A 75 1.78 -6.87 7.92
CA THR A 75 0.70 -5.92 8.21
C THR A 75 0.85 -4.73 7.27
N VAL A 76 -0.07 -4.61 6.33
CA VAL A 76 -0.09 -3.57 5.29
C VAL A 76 -1.24 -2.60 5.55
N VAL A 77 -0.94 -1.31 5.61
CA VAL A 77 -1.94 -0.23 5.72
C VAL A 77 -2.01 0.51 4.38
N GLU A 78 -3.17 0.52 3.73
CA GLU A 78 -3.42 1.37 2.57
C GLU A 78 -4.15 2.64 3.00
N ILE A 79 -3.60 3.80 2.65
CA ILE A 79 -4.16 5.10 2.99
C ILE A 79 -5.11 5.58 1.89
N SER A 80 -6.33 5.90 2.29
CA SER A 80 -7.39 6.40 1.39
C SER A 80 -7.62 5.49 0.16
N PRO A 81 -7.99 4.22 0.36
CA PRO A 81 -8.15 3.24 -0.73
C PRO A 81 -9.25 3.61 -1.74
N SER A 82 -10.05 4.64 -1.46
CA SER A 82 -11.15 5.09 -2.32
C SER A 82 -12.14 3.96 -2.60
N ALA A 83 -12.34 3.58 -3.87
CA ALA A 83 -13.20 2.45 -4.27
C ALA A 83 -12.49 1.07 -4.21
N GLY A 84 -11.26 1.00 -3.68
CA GLY A 84 -10.59 -0.27 -3.40
C GLY A 84 -9.80 -0.90 -4.53
N TRP A 85 -9.30 -0.11 -5.49
CA TRP A 85 -8.54 -0.68 -6.64
C TRP A 85 -7.33 -1.51 -6.19
N TYR A 86 -6.50 -0.99 -5.28
CA TYR A 86 -5.38 -1.76 -4.70
C TYR A 86 -5.84 -2.73 -3.61
N THR A 87 -6.95 -2.45 -2.92
CA THR A 87 -7.57 -3.38 -1.96
C THR A 87 -7.85 -4.74 -2.60
N GLU A 88 -8.36 -4.74 -3.84
CA GLU A 88 -8.64 -5.97 -4.61
C GLU A 88 -7.39 -6.83 -4.86
N ILE A 89 -6.19 -6.24 -4.77
CA ILE A 89 -4.92 -6.94 -4.98
C ILE A 89 -4.25 -7.25 -3.63
N LEU A 90 -4.13 -6.23 -2.75
CA LEU A 90 -3.41 -6.35 -1.49
C LEU A 90 -4.09 -7.30 -0.49
N ALA A 91 -5.42 -7.16 -0.35
CA ALA A 91 -6.16 -7.96 0.63
C ALA A 91 -6.00 -9.48 0.40
N PRO A 92 -6.21 -10.05 -0.80
CA PRO A 92 -6.03 -11.48 -1.02
C PRO A 92 -4.57 -11.94 -0.88
N VAL A 93 -3.58 -11.09 -1.23
CA VAL A 93 -2.15 -11.46 -1.10
C VAL A 93 -1.75 -11.70 0.34
N VAL A 94 -2.21 -10.85 1.28
CA VAL A 94 -1.84 -10.96 2.71
C VAL A 94 -2.86 -11.76 3.54
N ARG A 95 -4.02 -12.12 2.99
CA ARG A 95 -5.17 -12.72 3.67
C ARG A 95 -4.83 -13.87 4.62
N GLU A 96 -3.91 -14.75 4.22
CA GLU A 96 -3.66 -16.01 4.93
C GLU A 96 -2.67 -15.83 6.10
N ARG A 97 -1.69 -14.96 5.95
CA ARG A 97 -0.52 -14.88 6.86
C ARG A 97 -0.25 -13.49 7.41
N GLY A 98 -0.82 -12.45 6.82
CA GLY A 98 -0.67 -11.05 7.17
C GLY A 98 -1.99 -10.41 7.56
N LEU A 99 -1.98 -9.07 7.60
CA LEU A 99 -3.15 -8.24 7.86
C LEU A 99 -3.18 -7.09 6.86
N TYR A 100 -4.35 -6.86 6.24
CA TYR A 100 -4.60 -5.66 5.44
C TYR A 100 -5.53 -4.72 6.21
N ILE A 101 -5.11 -3.46 6.33
CA ILE A 101 -5.86 -2.38 6.98
C ILE A 101 -6.14 -1.29 5.95
N ALA A 102 -7.40 -1.05 5.69
CA ALA A 102 -7.88 0.05 4.84
C ALA A 102 -8.13 1.29 5.70
N ALA A 103 -7.19 2.23 5.73
CA ALA A 103 -7.35 3.51 6.42
C ALA A 103 -8.19 4.46 5.55
N HIS A 104 -9.52 4.35 5.67
CA HIS A 104 -10.50 5.03 4.83
C HIS A 104 -10.97 6.36 5.46
N ASN A 105 -11.72 7.15 4.70
CA ASN A 105 -12.29 8.41 5.15
C ASN A 105 -12.92 8.32 6.55
N ASN A 106 -12.81 9.41 7.31
CA ASN A 106 -13.44 9.53 8.63
C ASN A 106 -14.96 9.28 8.53
N PRO A 107 -15.55 8.40 9.36
CA PRO A 107 -16.99 8.20 9.42
C PRO A 107 -17.77 9.45 9.87
N GLY A 108 -17.13 10.36 10.64
CA GLY A 108 -17.67 11.67 10.99
C GLY A 108 -17.29 12.81 10.04
N GLY A 109 -16.69 12.50 8.88
CA GLY A 109 -16.24 13.50 7.91
C GLY A 109 -17.36 14.04 7.00
N SER A 110 -16.98 14.57 5.83
CA SER A 110 -17.93 15.13 4.87
C SER A 110 -18.94 14.07 4.37
N PRO A 111 -20.17 14.48 3.98
CA PRO A 111 -21.16 13.55 3.42
C PRO A 111 -20.62 12.71 2.25
N GLY A 112 -19.81 13.31 1.36
CA GLY A 112 -19.15 12.59 0.26
C GLY A 112 -18.17 11.53 0.75
N GLY A 113 -17.36 11.84 1.76
CA GLY A 113 -16.43 10.88 2.38
C GLY A 113 -17.15 9.74 3.09
N GLN A 114 -18.26 10.04 3.78
CA GLN A 114 -19.11 9.01 4.40
C GLN A 114 -19.70 8.07 3.35
N LYS A 115 -20.25 8.60 2.25
CA LYS A 115 -20.78 7.81 1.13
C LYS A 115 -19.73 6.91 0.51
N GLN A 116 -18.50 7.42 0.27
CA GLN A 116 -17.40 6.61 -0.26
C GLN A 116 -17.01 5.49 0.70
N ARG A 117 -16.95 5.77 2.02
CA ARG A 117 -16.66 4.74 3.02
C ARG A 117 -17.75 3.67 3.09
N ALA A 118 -19.02 4.05 2.99
CA ALA A 118 -20.14 3.11 2.96
C ALA A 118 -20.02 2.18 1.73
N ALA A 119 -19.87 2.76 0.53
CA ALA A 119 -19.72 2.00 -0.71
C ALA A 119 -18.49 1.06 -0.68
N PHE A 120 -17.39 1.48 -0.06
CA PHE A 120 -16.22 0.62 0.15
C PHE A 120 -16.54 -0.56 1.06
N LYS A 121 -17.27 -0.36 2.17
CA LYS A 121 -17.71 -1.44 3.06
C LYS A 121 -18.68 -2.41 2.37
N ASP A 122 -19.58 -1.88 1.55
CA ASP A 122 -20.51 -2.71 0.75
C ASP A 122 -19.73 -3.60 -0.24
N MET A 123 -18.71 -3.05 -0.90
CA MET A 123 -17.80 -3.81 -1.77
C MET A 123 -17.09 -4.93 -1.02
N LEU A 124 -16.59 -4.67 0.20
CA LEU A 124 -15.97 -5.70 1.04
C LEU A 124 -16.98 -6.79 1.43
N GLY A 125 -18.20 -6.38 1.83
CA GLY A 125 -19.27 -7.28 2.25
C GLY A 125 -19.82 -8.17 1.15
N ALA A 126 -19.72 -7.70 -0.11
CA ALA A 126 -20.19 -8.46 -1.27
C ALA A 126 -19.36 -9.71 -1.60
N LYS A 127 -18.11 -9.79 -1.11
CA LYS A 127 -17.18 -10.93 -1.35
C LYS A 127 -16.39 -11.26 -0.07
N PRO A 128 -17.07 -11.77 0.97
CA PRO A 128 -16.45 -12.05 2.27
C PRO A 128 -15.36 -13.13 2.20
N GLU A 129 -15.46 -14.05 1.26
CA GLU A 129 -14.44 -15.06 0.99
C GLU A 129 -13.11 -14.45 0.54
N VAL A 130 -13.11 -13.25 -0.06
CA VAL A 130 -11.92 -12.49 -0.47
C VAL A 130 -11.55 -11.45 0.59
N PHE A 131 -12.52 -10.65 1.04
CA PHE A 131 -12.30 -9.44 1.82
C PHE A 131 -12.67 -9.53 3.30
N GLY A 132 -13.23 -10.65 3.77
CA GLY A 132 -13.77 -10.77 5.13
C GLY A 132 -12.73 -10.61 6.26
N LYS A 133 -11.43 -10.57 5.96
CA LYS A 133 -10.35 -10.28 6.91
C LYS A 133 -9.83 -8.85 6.84
N VAL A 134 -10.40 -8.00 5.98
CA VAL A 134 -10.00 -6.59 5.84
C VAL A 134 -10.42 -5.82 7.09
N ALA A 135 -9.45 -5.20 7.77
CA ALA A 135 -9.73 -4.22 8.81
C ALA A 135 -9.93 -2.83 8.20
N VAL A 136 -10.94 -2.08 8.68
CA VAL A 136 -11.22 -0.73 8.19
C VAL A 136 -10.99 0.27 9.31
N SER A 137 -9.90 1.01 9.25
CA SER A 137 -9.58 2.11 10.15
C SER A 137 -10.02 3.46 9.57
N SER A 138 -9.58 4.56 10.16
CA SER A 138 -9.97 5.91 9.76
C SER A 138 -8.76 6.79 9.51
N PHE A 139 -8.86 7.64 8.46
CA PHE A 139 -7.83 8.59 8.10
C PHE A 139 -8.46 9.93 7.68
N GLY A 140 -7.82 11.03 8.04
CA GLY A 140 -8.23 12.40 7.69
C GLY A 140 -7.58 13.43 8.60
N LYS A 141 -7.77 14.71 8.28
CA LYS A 141 -7.25 15.83 9.07
C LYS A 141 -7.74 15.75 10.52
N GLY A 142 -6.82 15.88 11.47
CA GLY A 142 -7.09 15.81 12.92
C GLY A 142 -7.28 14.39 13.47
N ILE A 143 -7.32 13.37 12.62
CA ILE A 143 -7.46 11.95 13.02
C ILE A 143 -6.46 11.04 12.29
N ALA A 144 -5.44 11.59 11.66
CA ALA A 144 -4.50 10.80 10.87
C ALA A 144 -3.78 9.72 11.70
N GLY A 145 -3.64 9.88 13.01
CA GLY A 145 -3.06 8.87 13.90
C GLY A 145 -3.85 7.58 14.08
N ASN A 146 -5.08 7.50 13.58
CA ASN A 146 -5.97 6.35 13.76
C ASN A 146 -5.83 5.26 12.67
N ILE A 147 -4.79 5.31 11.85
CA ILE A 147 -4.60 4.37 10.73
C ILE A 147 -4.25 2.95 11.20
N ALA A 148 -3.42 2.83 12.22
CA ALA A 148 -3.02 1.58 12.89
C ALA A 148 -2.40 1.91 14.25
N ALA A 149 -2.24 0.91 15.11
CA ALA A 149 -1.51 1.09 16.37
C ALA A 149 -0.04 1.47 16.09
N PRO A 150 0.59 2.34 16.92
CA PRO A 150 1.98 2.72 16.74
C PRO A 150 2.91 1.50 16.68
N GLY A 151 3.83 1.50 15.70
CA GLY A 151 4.82 0.44 15.53
C GLY A 151 4.24 -0.94 15.18
N SER A 152 3.02 -1.02 14.63
CA SER A 152 2.36 -2.30 14.32
C SER A 152 2.43 -2.68 12.83
N ALA A 153 2.59 -1.72 11.93
CA ALA A 153 2.61 -1.95 10.48
C ALA A 153 4.01 -2.27 9.96
N ASP A 154 4.10 -3.21 9.04
CA ASP A 154 5.32 -3.49 8.28
C ASP A 154 5.41 -2.57 7.05
N MET A 155 4.27 -2.19 6.49
CA MET A 155 4.18 -1.39 5.29
C MET A 155 2.99 -0.42 5.35
N VAL A 156 3.21 0.83 4.93
CA VAL A 156 2.17 1.83 4.67
C VAL A 156 2.24 2.20 3.19
N LEU A 157 1.12 2.16 2.49
CA LEU A 157 1.03 2.45 1.06
C LEU A 157 0.05 3.57 0.79
N THR A 158 0.40 4.46 -0.12
CA THR A 158 -0.50 5.50 -0.63
C THR A 158 -0.36 5.68 -2.13
N PHE A 159 -1.50 5.88 -2.80
CA PHE A 159 -1.56 5.93 -4.25
C PHE A 159 -2.37 7.15 -4.71
N ARG A 160 -1.68 8.22 -5.14
CA ARG A 160 -2.25 9.45 -5.70
C ARG A 160 -3.16 10.21 -4.72
N ASN A 161 -2.65 10.42 -3.51
CA ASN A 161 -3.38 11.12 -2.45
C ASN A 161 -2.61 12.31 -1.86
N VAL A 162 -1.29 12.38 -2.02
CA VAL A 162 -0.45 13.40 -1.35
C VAL A 162 -0.88 14.80 -1.75
N HIS A 163 -1.22 15.03 -3.03
CA HIS A 163 -1.73 16.32 -3.51
C HIS A 163 -3.00 16.76 -2.77
N ASN A 164 -3.89 15.83 -2.38
CA ASN A 164 -5.09 16.16 -1.62
C ASN A 164 -4.75 16.64 -0.21
N TRP A 165 -3.75 16.04 0.43
CA TRP A 165 -3.36 16.40 1.80
C TRP A 165 -2.58 17.71 1.83
N ILE A 166 -1.76 17.98 0.81
CA ILE A 166 -1.11 19.28 0.60
C ILE A 166 -2.19 20.36 0.45
N GLY A 167 -3.14 20.18 -0.48
CA GLY A 167 -4.23 21.12 -0.71
C GLY A 167 -5.14 21.34 0.51
N ALA A 168 -5.31 20.34 1.36
CA ALA A 168 -6.09 20.43 2.59
C ALA A 168 -5.27 20.89 3.82
N GLY A 169 -3.95 21.11 3.67
CA GLY A 169 -3.05 21.62 4.70
C GLY A 169 -2.83 20.67 5.88
N PHE A 170 -2.70 19.35 5.63
CA PHE A 170 -2.38 18.36 6.67
C PHE A 170 -1.40 17.26 6.22
N ALA A 171 -0.64 17.50 5.16
CA ALA A 171 0.33 16.53 4.65
C ALA A 171 1.38 16.16 5.71
N ASP A 172 1.89 17.14 6.49
CA ASP A 172 2.84 16.88 7.59
C ASP A 172 2.24 15.96 8.67
N GLU A 173 0.98 16.16 9.04
CA GLU A 173 0.27 15.29 9.98
C GLU A 173 0.14 13.87 9.42
N ALA A 174 -0.20 13.76 8.13
CA ALA A 174 -0.32 12.48 7.44
C ALA A 174 1.01 11.70 7.49
N PHE A 175 2.12 12.29 7.05
CA PHE A 175 3.41 11.61 7.03
C PHE A 175 3.92 11.24 8.43
N ARG A 176 3.71 12.10 9.45
CA ARG A 176 3.99 11.74 10.85
C ARG A 176 3.17 10.54 11.33
N SER A 177 1.90 10.43 10.92
CA SER A 177 1.07 9.28 11.27
C SER A 177 1.55 7.98 10.63
N PHE A 178 2.02 8.03 9.37
CA PHE A 178 2.62 6.89 8.67
C PHE A 178 3.89 6.43 9.40
N TYR A 179 4.74 7.38 9.79
CA TYR A 179 5.95 7.09 10.56
C TYR A 179 5.62 6.46 11.91
N SER A 180 4.62 6.97 12.62
CA SER A 180 4.17 6.41 13.90
C SER A 180 3.68 4.96 13.76
N ALA A 181 2.84 4.68 12.75
CA ALA A 181 2.25 3.36 12.54
C ALA A 181 3.29 2.28 12.17
N LEU A 182 4.36 2.66 11.47
CA LEU A 182 5.38 1.72 11.00
C LEU A 182 6.30 1.24 12.12
N LYS A 183 6.66 -0.04 12.05
CA LYS A 183 7.78 -0.62 12.80
C LYS A 183 9.11 0.04 12.39
N PRO A 184 10.15 0.04 13.25
CA PRO A 184 11.53 0.28 12.80
C PRO A 184 11.87 -0.66 11.64
N GLY A 185 12.47 -0.13 10.57
CA GLY A 185 12.72 -0.87 9.32
C GLY A 185 11.49 -1.02 8.41
N GLY A 186 10.31 -0.55 8.83
CA GLY A 186 9.09 -0.59 8.01
C GLY A 186 9.15 0.35 6.81
N VAL A 187 8.35 0.04 5.79
CA VAL A 187 8.38 0.69 4.47
C VAL A 187 7.16 1.61 4.29
N LEU A 188 7.41 2.83 3.83
CA LEU A 188 6.39 3.70 3.24
C LEU A 188 6.55 3.68 1.72
N GLY A 189 5.52 3.19 0.99
CA GLY A 189 5.45 3.24 -0.46
C GLY A 189 4.52 4.36 -0.92
N VAL A 190 5.02 5.24 -1.78
CA VAL A 190 4.28 6.37 -2.33
C VAL A 190 4.27 6.31 -3.85
N VAL A 191 3.07 6.29 -4.43
CA VAL A 191 2.86 6.59 -5.86
C VAL A 191 2.08 7.89 -5.94
N GLU A 192 2.62 8.91 -6.64
CA GLU A 192 1.94 10.20 -6.78
C GLU A 192 2.12 10.76 -8.19
N HIS A 193 1.16 11.58 -8.66
CA HIS A 193 1.23 12.29 -9.92
C HIS A 193 2.42 13.25 -9.91
N ARG A 194 3.33 13.07 -10.86
CA ARG A 194 4.63 13.76 -10.86
C ARG A 194 4.58 15.07 -11.63
N MET A 195 4.84 16.17 -10.93
CA MET A 195 5.14 17.48 -11.52
C MET A 195 6.60 17.53 -11.95
N PRO A 196 6.93 18.05 -13.14
CA PRO A 196 8.32 18.38 -13.48
C PRO A 196 8.96 19.31 -12.45
N GLU A 197 10.20 19.04 -12.05
CA GLU A 197 10.89 19.80 -10.99
C GLU A 197 11.12 21.27 -11.34
N ASP A 198 11.29 21.60 -12.62
CA ASP A 198 11.49 22.95 -13.14
C ASP A 198 10.18 23.74 -13.30
N ARG A 199 9.02 23.12 -13.09
CA ARG A 199 7.74 23.81 -13.17
C ARG A 199 7.67 24.89 -12.10
N GLN A 200 7.37 26.13 -12.52
CA GLN A 200 7.22 27.25 -11.60
C GLN A 200 5.96 27.12 -10.74
N ASP A 201 6.08 27.53 -9.49
CA ASP A 201 4.94 27.61 -8.58
C ASP A 201 3.91 28.63 -9.10
N SER A 202 2.67 28.16 -9.21
CA SER A 202 1.52 28.99 -9.55
C SER A 202 0.27 28.40 -8.89
N GLU A 203 -0.80 29.16 -8.81
CA GLU A 203 -2.08 28.65 -8.33
C GLU A 203 -2.56 27.48 -9.20
N MET A 204 -2.37 27.54 -10.52
CA MET A 204 -2.70 26.46 -11.44
C MET A 204 -1.87 25.20 -11.12
N ALA A 205 -0.57 25.33 -10.89
CA ALA A 205 0.31 24.22 -10.54
C ALA A 205 -0.15 23.56 -9.23
N ARG A 206 -0.39 24.35 -8.19
CA ARG A 206 -0.88 23.84 -6.88
C ARG A 206 -2.23 23.12 -6.95
N ASN A 207 -3.11 23.54 -7.87
CA ASN A 207 -4.44 22.96 -8.06
C ASN A 207 -4.50 21.91 -9.17
N SER A 208 -3.36 21.53 -9.75
CA SER A 208 -3.29 20.59 -10.88
C SER A 208 -3.42 19.14 -10.51
N GLY A 209 -3.25 18.78 -9.22
CA GLY A 209 -3.17 17.40 -8.74
C GLY A 209 -1.79 16.75 -8.95
N TYR A 210 -0.81 17.47 -9.51
CA TYR A 210 0.58 17.03 -9.63
C TYR A 210 1.41 17.59 -8.48
N VAL A 211 2.40 16.81 -8.03
CA VAL A 211 3.34 17.17 -6.95
C VAL A 211 4.76 16.90 -7.41
N LYS A 212 5.71 17.78 -7.06
CA LYS A 212 7.14 17.56 -7.31
C LYS A 212 7.67 16.40 -6.46
N THR A 213 8.56 15.59 -7.01
CA THR A 213 9.21 14.52 -6.28
C THR A 213 9.96 15.07 -5.07
N SER A 214 10.65 16.18 -5.22
CA SER A 214 11.36 16.88 -4.14
C SER A 214 10.46 17.28 -2.98
N GLU A 215 9.20 17.67 -3.23
CA GLU A 215 8.22 18.01 -2.20
C GLU A 215 7.78 16.79 -1.40
N VAL A 216 7.50 15.67 -2.07
CA VAL A 216 7.15 14.41 -1.39
C VAL A 216 8.32 13.89 -0.55
N VAL A 217 9.55 13.98 -1.06
CA VAL A 217 10.76 13.59 -0.32
C VAL A 217 10.91 14.46 0.93
N LYS A 218 10.77 15.78 0.80
CA LYS A 218 10.85 16.72 1.92
C LYS A 218 9.80 16.42 3.02
N LEU A 219 8.56 16.13 2.65
CA LEU A 219 7.51 15.75 3.60
C LEU A 219 7.85 14.46 4.35
N ALA A 220 8.36 13.46 3.63
CA ALA A 220 8.74 12.18 4.22
C ALA A 220 9.94 12.33 5.17
N GLU A 221 10.98 13.06 4.76
CA GLU A 221 12.19 13.29 5.57
C GLU A 221 11.87 14.13 6.82
N ALA A 222 11.01 15.13 6.71
CA ALA A 222 10.54 15.92 7.85
C ALA A 222 9.79 15.07 8.89
N ALA A 223 9.15 13.97 8.48
CA ALA A 223 8.54 13.00 9.38
C ALA A 223 9.52 11.97 9.98
N GLY A 224 10.78 11.95 9.50
CA GLY A 224 11.84 11.05 9.96
C GLY A 224 12.14 9.86 9.04
N PHE A 225 11.51 9.77 7.89
CA PHE A 225 11.83 8.74 6.89
C PHE A 225 13.16 9.02 6.18
N ARG A 226 13.74 7.97 5.62
CA ARG A 226 14.86 8.06 4.67
C ARG A 226 14.38 7.56 3.30
N LEU A 227 14.63 8.30 2.23
CA LEU A 227 14.42 7.79 0.88
C LEU A 227 15.38 6.60 0.65
N ASP A 228 14.83 5.47 0.30
CA ASP A 228 15.58 4.23 0.08
C ASP A 228 15.79 3.93 -1.41
N ALA A 229 14.72 4.10 -2.21
CA ALA A 229 14.78 3.90 -3.65
C ALA A 229 13.66 4.67 -4.38
N SER A 230 13.87 4.93 -5.67
CA SER A 230 12.85 5.41 -6.61
C SER A 230 12.75 4.47 -7.80
N SER A 231 11.59 4.45 -8.48
CA SER A 231 11.36 3.63 -9.67
C SER A 231 10.54 4.38 -10.70
N GLU A 232 10.88 4.16 -11.96
CA GLU A 232 10.14 4.68 -13.12
C GLU A 232 9.03 3.73 -13.61
N VAL A 233 8.69 2.72 -12.84
CA VAL A 233 7.69 1.69 -13.22
C VAL A 233 6.33 2.28 -13.58
N ASN A 234 5.96 3.43 -13.01
CA ASN A 234 4.72 4.15 -13.28
C ASN A 234 4.94 5.46 -14.06
N ALA A 235 6.09 5.63 -14.68
CA ALA A 235 6.38 6.79 -15.53
C ALA A 235 5.56 6.77 -16.82
N ASN A 236 5.14 7.94 -17.24
CA ASN A 236 4.52 8.17 -18.54
C ASN A 236 5.10 9.39 -19.22
N PRO A 237 6.09 9.24 -20.10
CA PRO A 237 6.77 10.38 -20.76
C PRO A 237 5.86 11.17 -21.72
N LYS A 238 4.64 10.70 -22.01
CA LYS A 238 3.65 11.44 -22.80
C LYS A 238 2.90 12.48 -21.99
N ASP A 239 2.95 12.39 -20.64
CA ASP A 239 2.28 13.31 -19.76
C ASP A 239 3.15 14.55 -19.52
N THR A 240 2.70 15.70 -20.01
CA THR A 240 3.41 16.99 -19.90
C THR A 240 3.00 17.79 -18.65
N ALA A 241 2.02 17.32 -17.90
CA ALA A 241 1.50 17.92 -16.66
C ALA A 241 1.08 19.41 -16.79
N ASP A 242 0.61 19.84 -17.96
CA ASP A 242 0.24 21.24 -18.28
C ASP A 242 -1.19 21.38 -18.84
N TYR A 243 -2.11 20.58 -18.37
CA TYR A 243 -3.49 20.49 -18.87
C TYR A 243 -4.44 21.48 -18.17
N PRO A 244 -5.52 21.93 -18.89
CA PRO A 244 -6.46 22.95 -18.39
C PRO A 244 -7.18 22.57 -17.07
N LYS A 245 -7.35 21.27 -16.79
CA LYS A 245 -7.93 20.76 -15.52
C LYS A 245 -6.93 19.90 -14.76
N GLY A 246 -5.62 20.16 -14.93
CA GLY A 246 -4.56 19.37 -14.33
C GLY A 246 -4.68 17.88 -14.71
N VAL A 247 -4.26 17.03 -13.81
CA VAL A 247 -4.27 15.56 -13.99
C VAL A 247 -5.65 14.99 -14.33
N TRP A 248 -6.72 15.66 -13.92
CA TRP A 248 -8.09 15.20 -14.19
C TRP A 248 -8.54 15.44 -15.64
N THR A 249 -7.74 16.10 -16.47
CA THR A 249 -7.94 16.15 -17.93
C THR A 249 -7.72 14.78 -18.56
N LEU A 250 -6.79 14.00 -18.00
CA LEU A 250 -6.40 12.67 -18.47
C LEU A 250 -7.40 11.56 -18.04
N PRO A 251 -7.29 10.35 -18.65
CA PRO A 251 -8.04 9.18 -18.16
C PRO A 251 -7.75 8.88 -16.68
N PRO A 252 -8.71 8.30 -15.99
CA PRO A 252 -10.06 7.94 -16.43
C PRO A 252 -11.07 9.08 -16.30
N ASN A 253 -10.65 10.26 -15.80
CA ASN A 253 -11.56 11.32 -15.40
C ASN A 253 -12.13 12.09 -16.58
N PHE A 254 -11.30 12.45 -17.56
CA PHE A 254 -11.69 13.23 -18.74
C PHE A 254 -12.58 14.44 -18.40
N ARG A 255 -12.12 15.29 -17.44
CA ARG A 255 -12.91 16.44 -16.95
C ARG A 255 -13.31 17.47 -18.01
N LEU A 256 -12.72 17.40 -19.20
CA LEU A 256 -13.12 18.23 -20.36
C LEU A 256 -14.21 17.55 -21.21
N GLY A 257 -14.75 16.41 -20.77
CA GLY A 257 -15.76 15.65 -21.53
C GLY A 257 -15.22 15.16 -22.87
N ASP A 258 -15.87 15.56 -23.95
CA ASP A 258 -15.51 15.17 -25.31
C ASP A 258 -14.46 16.09 -25.96
N THR A 259 -14.11 17.22 -25.33
CA THR A 259 -13.10 18.16 -25.83
C THR A 259 -11.74 17.46 -25.87
N ASP A 260 -11.18 17.29 -27.08
CA ASP A 260 -9.88 16.66 -27.32
C ASP A 260 -9.74 15.26 -26.71
N ARG A 261 -10.84 14.56 -26.47
CA ARG A 261 -10.87 13.28 -25.74
C ARG A 261 -9.92 12.25 -26.34
N ALA A 262 -9.86 12.14 -27.67
CA ALA A 262 -8.96 11.21 -28.34
C ALA A 262 -7.47 11.54 -28.07
N LYS A 263 -7.12 12.83 -28.05
CA LYS A 263 -5.77 13.32 -27.71
C LYS A 263 -5.40 12.89 -26.29
N TYR A 264 -6.25 13.15 -25.32
CA TYR A 264 -6.01 12.80 -23.92
C TYR A 264 -6.03 11.29 -23.67
N ALA A 265 -6.87 10.55 -24.38
CA ALA A 265 -6.87 9.09 -24.32
C ALA A 265 -5.55 8.48 -24.85
N ALA A 266 -4.95 9.09 -25.89
CA ALA A 266 -3.67 8.63 -26.45
C ALA A 266 -2.47 8.88 -25.52
N ILE A 267 -2.58 9.82 -24.58
CA ILE A 267 -1.58 10.03 -23.52
C ILE A 267 -1.67 8.89 -22.49
N GLY A 268 -2.88 8.48 -22.12
CA GLY A 268 -3.12 7.49 -21.07
C GLY A 268 -3.24 8.12 -19.68
N GLU A 269 -3.07 7.32 -18.62
CA GLU A 269 -3.04 7.85 -17.24
C GLU A 269 -1.74 8.65 -17.02
N SER A 270 -1.76 9.53 -16.02
CA SER A 270 -0.66 10.48 -15.72
C SER A 270 0.69 9.81 -15.48
N ASP A 271 1.75 10.59 -15.65
CA ASP A 271 3.08 10.28 -15.15
C ASP A 271 3.09 10.24 -13.61
N ARG A 272 3.82 9.27 -13.03
CA ARG A 272 3.84 9.09 -11.58
C ARG A 272 5.22 8.72 -11.07
N MET A 273 5.66 9.46 -10.06
CA MET A 273 6.76 9.01 -9.22
C MET A 273 6.36 7.77 -8.45
N THR A 274 7.31 6.87 -8.19
CA THR A 274 7.15 5.71 -7.32
C THR A 274 8.33 5.67 -6.36
N LEU A 275 8.07 5.98 -5.09
CA LEU A 275 9.10 6.23 -4.08
C LEU A 275 8.96 5.23 -2.93
N ARG A 276 10.08 4.61 -2.54
CA ARG A 276 10.18 3.76 -1.36
C ARG A 276 10.99 4.48 -0.29
N PHE A 277 10.36 4.68 0.86
CA PHE A 277 11.00 5.21 2.06
C PHE A 277 11.07 4.14 3.13
N VAL A 278 12.05 4.25 4.01
CA VAL A 278 12.22 3.36 5.15
C VAL A 278 12.20 4.18 6.43
N LYS A 279 11.49 3.70 7.45
CA LYS A 279 11.65 4.16 8.82
C LYS A 279 12.96 3.59 9.35
N PRO A 280 13.97 4.41 9.71
CA PRO A 280 15.25 3.92 10.21
C PRO A 280 15.05 2.92 11.36
N ALA A 281 15.80 1.83 11.35
CA ALA A 281 15.99 1.01 12.53
C ALA A 281 16.86 1.81 13.51
N LYS A 282 16.41 1.92 14.76
CA LYS A 282 17.20 2.58 15.79
C LYS A 282 18.48 1.80 16.05
#